data_7f5a4666afabcb73e0b3fee8c976bcff
#
_entry.id   7f5a4666afabcb73e0b3fee8c976bcff
#
_cell.length_a   1.000
_cell.length_b   1.000
_cell.length_c   1.000
_cell.angle_alpha   90.00
_cell.angle_beta   90.00
_cell.angle_gamma   90.00
#
_symmetry.space_group_name_H-M   'P 1'
#
loop_
_entity.id
_entity.type
_entity.pdbx_description
1 polymer ?
#
loop_
_entity_poly.entity_id
_entity_poly.type
_entity_poly.pdbx_seq_one_letter_code
_entity_poly.pdbx_strand_id
1 'polypeptide(L)'
;VGLIEFFKDAGEKLFGKSVNAAAADPAQKAAADREAATAIENHLARFGFEVTALTVTFDTKTATAKVFGVAKDQETKEKVILAAGNVEGVAAVDDRMTVDRSTPPAQYYTVVKGDTLSKIAKHFYGNANEYMRIFEANKPMLQHPDRIYPGQNLRIPPK
;
A
#
# COMPACT_ATOMS: atom_id res chain seq x y z
N VAL A 1 3.70 2.96 -13.47
CA VAL A 1 5.07 3.21 -13.00
C VAL A 1 5.15 4.62 -12.43
N GLY A 2 5.47 4.74 -11.18
CA GLY A 2 5.56 6.03 -10.52
C GLY A 2 5.74 5.91 -9.02
N LEU A 3 6.03 7.05 -8.40
CA LEU A 3 6.22 7.16 -6.96
C LEU A 3 4.90 7.57 -6.30
N ILE A 4 4.46 6.78 -5.33
CA ILE A 4 3.26 7.07 -4.56
C ILE A 4 3.65 7.31 -3.11
N GLU A 5 3.26 8.46 -2.57
CA GLU A 5 3.61 8.85 -1.21
C GLU A 5 2.59 8.30 -0.20
N PHE A 6 3.11 7.93 0.97
CA PHE A 6 2.32 7.41 2.08
C PHE A 6 2.71 8.12 3.37
N PHE A 7 1.84 8.04 4.37
CA PHE A 7 2.17 8.53 5.71
C PHE A 7 3.00 7.50 6.46
N LYS A 8 4.27 7.83 6.67
CA LYS A 8 5.27 6.94 7.28
C LYS A 8 4.86 6.43 8.66
N ASP A 9 4.12 7.23 9.43
CA ASP A 9 3.76 6.91 10.80
C ASP A 9 2.43 6.15 10.91
N ALA A 10 1.80 5.83 9.79
CA ALA A 10 0.52 5.11 9.74
C ALA A 10 0.72 3.75 9.10
N GLY A 11 -0.15 2.80 9.43
CA GLY A 11 -0.22 1.50 8.79
C GLY A 11 0.19 0.34 9.67
N GLU A 12 0.36 -0.82 9.04
CA GLU A 12 0.71 -2.05 9.72
C GLU A 12 2.15 -2.02 10.25
N LYS A 13 2.34 -2.49 11.47
CA LYS A 13 3.66 -2.54 12.10
C LYS A 13 4.36 -3.84 11.76
N LEU A 14 5.22 -3.80 10.74
CA LEU A 14 5.95 -4.97 10.26
C LEU A 14 7.43 -4.93 10.63
N PHE A 15 8.00 -3.74 10.82
CA PHE A 15 9.45 -3.58 10.96
C PHE A 15 9.90 -3.73 12.40
N GLY A 16 11.02 -4.44 12.57
CA GLY A 16 11.68 -4.57 13.85
C GLY A 16 12.57 -3.37 14.18
N LYS A 17 13.19 -3.40 15.36
CA LYS A 17 14.06 -2.32 15.83
C LYS A 17 15.27 -2.08 14.93
N SER A 18 15.80 -3.13 14.33
CA SER A 18 16.96 -3.04 13.43
C SER A 18 16.67 -2.19 12.20
N VAL A 19 15.43 -2.27 11.67
CA VAL A 19 15.00 -1.46 10.55
C VAL A 19 14.74 -0.03 10.98
N ASN A 20 14.05 0.15 12.11
CA ASN A 20 13.68 1.48 12.61
C ASN A 20 14.89 2.28 13.09
N ALA A 21 15.95 1.62 13.51
CA ALA A 21 17.20 2.23 13.94
C ALA A 21 18.24 2.23 12.81
N ALA A 22 17.83 2.57 11.59
CA ALA A 22 18.65 2.53 10.39
C ALA A 22 20.04 3.10 10.65
N ALA A 23 21.06 2.25 10.49
CA ALA A 23 22.39 2.54 10.96
C ALA A 23 23.20 3.37 9.96
N ALA A 24 24.20 4.08 10.49
CA ALA A 24 25.14 4.84 9.69
C ALA A 24 26.10 3.93 8.91
N ASP A 25 26.24 2.65 9.32
CA ASP A 25 27.12 1.68 8.70
C ASP A 25 26.47 1.08 7.45
N PRO A 26 27.14 1.10 6.26
CA PRO A 26 26.57 0.52 5.03
C PRO A 26 26.18 -0.95 5.13
N ALA A 27 26.93 -1.77 5.89
CA ALA A 27 26.60 -3.18 6.05
C ALA A 27 25.33 -3.38 6.87
N GLN A 28 25.15 -2.59 7.94
CA GLN A 28 23.95 -2.61 8.76
C GLN A 28 22.76 -2.09 7.97
N LYS A 29 22.95 -1.04 7.16
CA LYS A 29 21.93 -0.51 6.29
C LYS A 29 21.46 -1.56 5.28
N ALA A 30 22.39 -2.26 4.62
CA ALA A 30 22.04 -3.30 3.66
C ALA A 30 21.25 -4.44 4.31
N ALA A 31 21.62 -4.83 5.54
CA ALA A 31 20.88 -5.86 6.28
C ALA A 31 19.49 -5.38 6.64
N ALA A 32 19.35 -4.13 7.11
CA ALA A 32 18.05 -3.53 7.43
C ALA A 32 17.15 -3.39 6.20
N ASP A 33 17.73 -3.00 5.06
CA ASP A 33 17.00 -2.89 3.80
C ASP A 33 16.41 -4.25 3.38
N ARG A 34 17.22 -5.33 3.50
CA ARG A 34 16.75 -6.69 3.16
C ARG A 34 15.68 -7.17 4.12
N GLU A 35 15.84 -6.90 5.42
CA GLU A 35 14.87 -7.28 6.44
C GLU A 35 13.53 -6.61 6.18
N ALA A 36 13.54 -5.31 5.90
CA ALA A 36 12.34 -4.56 5.58
C ALA A 36 11.66 -5.08 4.30
N ALA A 37 12.45 -5.33 3.26
CA ALA A 37 11.93 -5.87 1.99
C ALA A 37 11.27 -7.23 2.20
N THR A 38 11.90 -8.12 2.95
CA THR A 38 11.34 -9.44 3.26
C THR A 38 10.04 -9.33 4.06
N ALA A 39 10.00 -8.43 5.04
CA ALA A 39 8.80 -8.20 5.83
C ALA A 39 7.62 -7.74 4.95
N ILE A 40 7.88 -6.84 4.01
CA ILE A 40 6.84 -6.37 3.07
C ILE A 40 6.41 -7.51 2.14
N GLU A 41 7.34 -8.26 1.57
CA GLU A 41 7.01 -9.40 0.69
C GLU A 41 6.13 -10.42 1.41
N ASN A 42 6.48 -10.77 2.64
CA ASN A 42 5.71 -11.71 3.44
C ASN A 42 4.31 -11.17 3.75
N HIS A 43 4.21 -9.87 4.03
CA HIS A 43 2.94 -9.20 4.25
C HIS A 43 2.05 -9.28 3.00
N LEU A 44 2.60 -8.98 1.84
CA LEU A 44 1.87 -9.05 0.57
C LEU A 44 1.43 -10.47 0.25
N ALA A 45 2.27 -11.47 0.55
CA ALA A 45 1.96 -12.88 0.29
C ALA A 45 0.73 -13.35 1.07
N ARG A 46 0.47 -12.80 2.25
CA ARG A 46 -0.68 -13.17 3.08
C ARG A 46 -2.02 -12.84 2.44
N PHE A 47 -2.04 -11.84 1.56
CA PHE A 47 -3.29 -11.41 0.90
C PHE A 47 -3.64 -12.27 -0.32
N GLY A 48 -2.70 -13.07 -0.84
CA GLY A 48 -2.97 -13.97 -1.95
C GLY A 48 -3.17 -13.28 -3.29
N PHE A 49 -2.51 -12.14 -3.52
CA PHE A 49 -2.60 -11.43 -4.79
C PHE A 49 -2.04 -12.26 -5.94
N GLU A 50 -2.71 -12.21 -7.10
CA GLU A 50 -2.25 -12.88 -8.31
C GLU A 50 -1.18 -12.04 -9.02
N VAL A 51 0.06 -12.20 -8.59
CA VAL A 51 1.22 -11.48 -9.12
C VAL A 51 2.33 -12.48 -9.42
N THR A 52 2.87 -12.42 -10.62
CA THR A 52 4.00 -13.24 -11.03
C THR A 52 5.31 -12.51 -10.72
N ALA A 53 6.25 -13.23 -10.14
CA ALA A 53 7.60 -12.71 -9.82
C ALA A 53 7.57 -11.47 -8.92
N LEU A 54 6.69 -11.48 -7.91
CA LEU A 54 6.61 -10.38 -6.94
C LEU A 54 7.94 -10.24 -6.20
N THR A 55 8.54 -9.06 -6.28
CA THR A 55 9.80 -8.74 -5.63
C THR A 55 9.72 -7.35 -5.02
N VAL A 56 10.22 -7.20 -3.81
CA VAL A 56 10.26 -5.92 -3.11
C VAL A 56 11.71 -5.61 -2.73
N THR A 57 12.12 -4.38 -2.94
CA THR A 57 13.34 -3.83 -2.34
C THR A 57 12.96 -2.65 -1.46
N PHE A 58 13.78 -2.34 -0.48
CA PHE A 58 13.51 -1.24 0.43
C PHE A 58 14.79 -0.47 0.72
N ASP A 59 14.68 0.85 0.76
CA ASP A 59 15.76 1.76 1.14
C ASP A 59 15.35 2.43 2.47
N THR A 60 16.02 2.04 3.55
CA THR A 60 15.72 2.58 4.89
C THR A 60 16.07 4.07 5.01
N LYS A 61 16.99 4.57 4.18
CA LYS A 61 17.36 6.00 4.20
C LYS A 61 16.22 6.88 3.71
N THR A 62 15.55 6.48 2.63
CA THR A 62 14.44 7.24 2.05
C THR A 62 13.08 6.69 2.46
N ALA A 63 13.04 5.57 3.19
CA ALA A 63 11.83 4.86 3.56
C ALA A 63 10.96 4.54 2.33
N THR A 64 11.61 4.15 1.23
CA THR A 64 10.94 3.87 -0.04
C THR A 64 11.02 2.38 -0.37
N ALA A 65 9.87 1.79 -0.65
CA ALA A 65 9.75 0.43 -1.17
C ALA A 65 9.63 0.47 -2.69
N LYS A 66 10.39 -0.37 -3.39
CA LYS A 66 10.20 -0.61 -4.82
C LYS A 66 9.52 -1.96 -4.97
N VAL A 67 8.46 -2.01 -5.75
CA VAL A 67 7.69 -3.22 -5.95
C VAL A 67 7.72 -3.60 -7.43
N PHE A 68 8.15 -4.82 -7.70
CA PHE A 68 8.27 -5.39 -9.05
C PHE A 68 7.35 -6.59 -9.18
N GLY A 69 6.92 -6.88 -10.38
CA GLY A 69 6.13 -8.06 -10.69
C GLY A 69 5.11 -7.78 -11.78
N VAL A 70 4.44 -8.84 -12.22
CA VAL A 70 3.38 -8.75 -13.22
C VAL A 70 2.06 -9.10 -12.56
N ALA A 71 1.19 -8.11 -12.38
CA ALA A 71 -0.15 -8.32 -11.84
C ALA A 71 -1.11 -8.73 -12.96
N LYS A 72 -2.12 -9.54 -12.63
CA LYS A 72 -3.09 -9.99 -13.61
C LYS A 72 -3.88 -8.83 -14.22
N ASP A 73 -4.13 -7.77 -13.44
CA ASP A 73 -4.89 -6.61 -13.86
C ASP A 73 -4.51 -5.37 -13.06
N GLN A 74 -5.04 -4.23 -13.48
CA GLN A 74 -4.78 -2.93 -12.86
C GLN A 74 -5.24 -2.90 -11.40
N GLU A 75 -6.40 -3.47 -11.10
CA GLU A 75 -6.93 -3.53 -9.73
C GLU A 75 -5.98 -4.26 -8.80
N THR A 76 -5.47 -5.41 -9.21
CA THR A 76 -4.52 -6.19 -8.41
C THR A 76 -3.24 -5.40 -8.16
N LYS A 77 -2.70 -4.77 -9.21
CA LYS A 77 -1.51 -3.92 -9.06
C LYS A 77 -1.73 -2.82 -8.03
N GLU A 78 -2.85 -2.10 -8.14
CA GLU A 78 -3.17 -1.00 -7.23
C GLU A 78 -3.31 -1.48 -5.79
N LYS A 79 -3.94 -2.64 -5.58
CA LYS A 79 -4.06 -3.25 -4.25
C LYS A 79 -2.71 -3.63 -3.66
N VAL A 80 -1.81 -4.18 -4.47
CA VAL A 80 -0.45 -4.52 -4.03
C VAL A 80 0.30 -3.27 -3.57
N ILE A 81 0.23 -2.21 -4.35
CA ILE A 81 0.90 -0.95 -4.01
C ILE A 81 0.35 -0.38 -2.70
N LEU A 82 -0.95 -0.38 -2.51
CA LEU A 82 -1.57 0.09 -1.26
C LEU A 82 -1.14 -0.77 -0.07
N ALA A 83 -1.14 -2.08 -0.22
CA ALA A 83 -0.73 -2.99 0.85
C ALA A 83 0.74 -2.78 1.23
N ALA A 84 1.60 -2.50 0.25
CA ALA A 84 3.02 -2.22 0.50
C ALA A 84 3.23 -0.87 1.18
N GLY A 85 2.42 0.12 0.84
CA GLY A 85 2.56 1.49 1.35
C GLY A 85 1.92 1.73 2.69
N ASN A 86 0.82 1.05 3.01
CA ASN A 86 0.14 1.18 4.30
C ASN A 86 0.85 0.35 5.39
N VAL A 87 2.17 0.52 5.47
CA VAL A 87 3.06 -0.10 6.45
C VAL A 87 3.77 1.01 7.20
N GLU A 88 3.74 0.94 8.53
CA GLU A 88 4.44 1.92 9.36
C GLU A 88 5.95 1.89 9.05
N GLY A 89 6.50 3.03 8.71
CA GLY A 89 7.89 3.16 8.29
C GLY A 89 8.09 3.28 6.79
N VAL A 90 7.02 3.14 5.97
CA VAL A 90 7.08 3.34 4.52
C VAL A 90 6.57 4.75 4.19
N ALA A 91 7.44 5.58 3.63
CA ALA A 91 7.10 6.94 3.22
C ALA A 91 6.67 7.02 1.76
N ALA A 92 7.10 6.07 0.94
CA ALA A 92 6.76 6.04 -0.48
C ALA A 92 6.89 4.62 -1.04
N VAL A 93 6.13 4.34 -2.08
CA VAL A 93 6.25 3.11 -2.87
C VAL A 93 6.57 3.51 -4.31
N ASP A 94 7.67 2.98 -4.84
CA ASP A 94 8.04 3.13 -6.24
C ASP A 94 7.43 1.95 -7.00
N ASP A 95 6.38 2.23 -7.76
CA ASP A 95 5.65 1.23 -8.53
C ASP A 95 6.41 0.88 -9.80
N ARG A 96 7.02 -0.30 -9.82
CA ARG A 96 7.73 -0.88 -10.97
C ARG A 96 7.02 -2.10 -11.50
N MET A 97 5.73 -2.25 -11.16
CA MET A 97 4.93 -3.38 -11.61
C MET A 97 4.40 -3.15 -13.03
N THR A 98 4.14 -4.24 -13.72
CA THR A 98 3.41 -4.24 -14.99
C THR A 98 2.12 -5.03 -14.83
N VAL A 99 1.21 -4.90 -15.76
CA VAL A 99 -0.09 -5.58 -15.73
C VAL A 99 -0.35 -6.31 -17.03
N ASP A 100 -1.00 -7.48 -16.93
CA ASP A 100 -1.43 -8.22 -18.10
C ASP A 100 -2.62 -7.57 -18.80
N ARG A 101 -3.51 -6.95 -18.00
CA ARG A 101 -4.71 -6.29 -18.51
C ARG A 101 -4.79 -4.88 -17.91
N SER A 102 -4.61 -3.87 -18.74
CA SER A 102 -4.67 -2.48 -18.33
C SER A 102 -6.12 -1.97 -18.37
N THR A 103 -6.53 -1.25 -17.34
CA THR A 103 -7.81 -0.53 -17.25
C THR A 103 -7.53 0.87 -16.70
N PRO A 104 -8.50 1.80 -16.77
CA PRO A 104 -8.30 3.13 -16.20
C PRO A 104 -7.94 3.03 -14.72
N PRO A 105 -6.92 3.79 -14.26
CA PRO A 105 -6.49 3.73 -12.86
C PRO A 105 -7.53 4.33 -11.93
N ALA A 106 -7.58 3.83 -10.69
CA ALA A 106 -8.38 4.43 -9.64
C ALA A 106 -7.65 5.66 -9.07
N GLN A 107 -8.41 6.50 -8.38
CA GLN A 107 -7.85 7.57 -7.56
C GLN A 107 -7.46 6.98 -6.20
N TYR A 108 -6.55 7.67 -5.50
CA TYR A 108 -6.19 7.34 -4.12
C TYR A 108 -6.62 8.46 -3.20
N TYR A 109 -7.07 8.08 -2.01
CA TYR A 109 -7.49 9.04 -1.00
C TYR A 109 -6.85 8.69 0.33
N THR A 110 -6.27 9.68 0.99
CA THR A 110 -5.69 9.50 2.33
C THR A 110 -6.73 9.84 3.39
N VAL A 111 -7.03 8.87 4.25
CA VAL A 111 -8.00 9.03 5.33
C VAL A 111 -7.51 10.07 6.33
N VAL A 112 -8.40 10.97 6.74
CA VAL A 112 -8.14 11.93 7.80
C VAL A 112 -9.03 11.62 9.02
N LYS A 113 -8.65 12.15 10.17
CA LYS A 113 -9.40 11.93 11.41
C LYS A 113 -10.87 12.31 11.22
N GLY A 114 -11.76 11.41 11.63
CA GLY A 114 -13.20 11.63 11.53
C GLY A 114 -13.84 11.12 10.23
N ASP A 115 -13.05 10.61 9.29
CA ASP A 115 -13.58 10.03 8.06
C ASP A 115 -14.29 8.71 8.32
N THR A 116 -15.30 8.44 7.47
CA THR A 116 -15.91 7.13 7.31
C THR A 116 -15.98 6.81 5.82
N LEU A 117 -16.12 5.54 5.46
CA LEU A 117 -16.28 5.18 4.05
C LEU A 117 -17.51 5.84 3.44
N SER A 118 -18.58 6.00 4.21
CA SER A 118 -19.79 6.69 3.74
C SER A 118 -19.53 8.15 3.40
N LYS A 119 -18.76 8.85 4.23
CA LYS A 119 -18.39 10.25 3.96
C LYS A 119 -17.50 10.36 2.72
N ILE A 120 -16.55 9.44 2.59
CA ILE A 120 -15.65 9.38 1.43
C ILE A 120 -16.47 9.10 0.16
N ALA A 121 -17.39 8.13 0.22
CA ALA A 121 -18.27 7.81 -0.91
C ALA A 121 -19.15 9.00 -1.30
N LYS A 122 -19.66 9.73 -0.32
CA LYS A 122 -20.44 10.94 -0.58
C LYS A 122 -19.61 11.98 -1.33
N HIS A 123 -18.36 12.14 -0.94
CA HIS A 123 -17.45 13.10 -1.57
C HIS A 123 -17.14 12.72 -3.03
N PHE A 124 -16.76 11.46 -3.28
CA PHE A 124 -16.33 11.04 -4.61
C PHE A 124 -17.46 10.66 -5.54
N TYR A 125 -18.54 10.10 -5.03
CA TYR A 125 -19.67 9.57 -5.84
C TYR A 125 -20.95 10.37 -5.69
N GLY A 126 -21.00 11.28 -4.72
CA GLY A 126 -22.22 12.03 -4.42
C GLY A 126 -23.27 11.22 -3.66
N ASN A 127 -22.94 9.99 -3.25
CA ASN A 127 -23.89 9.09 -2.59
C ASN A 127 -23.18 8.28 -1.50
N ALA A 128 -23.54 8.50 -0.24
CA ALA A 128 -22.96 7.81 0.90
C ALA A 128 -23.20 6.30 0.86
N ASN A 129 -24.29 5.85 0.23
CA ASN A 129 -24.63 4.44 0.12
C ASN A 129 -23.68 3.65 -0.78
N GLU A 130 -22.83 4.34 -1.57
CA GLU A 130 -21.82 3.72 -2.42
C GLU A 130 -20.57 3.31 -1.62
N TYR A 131 -20.59 3.38 -0.29
CA TYR A 131 -19.42 3.05 0.54
C TYR A 131 -18.95 1.61 0.34
N MET A 132 -19.85 0.69 0.02
CA MET A 132 -19.46 -0.71 -0.24
C MET A 132 -18.58 -0.84 -1.47
N ARG A 133 -18.72 0.04 -2.45
CA ARG A 133 -17.83 0.06 -3.63
C ARG A 133 -16.39 0.34 -3.21
N ILE A 134 -16.19 1.27 -2.28
CA ILE A 134 -14.86 1.57 -1.74
C ILE A 134 -14.33 0.39 -0.93
N PHE A 135 -15.19 -0.20 -0.09
CA PHE A 135 -14.80 -1.36 0.72
C PHE A 135 -14.31 -2.51 -0.16
N GLU A 136 -15.10 -2.89 -1.17
CA GLU A 136 -14.74 -3.98 -2.09
C GLU A 136 -13.44 -3.67 -2.85
N ALA A 137 -13.24 -2.41 -3.24
CA ALA A 137 -12.04 -1.98 -3.97
C ALA A 137 -10.77 -2.07 -3.14
N ASN A 138 -10.88 -2.17 -1.81
CA ASN A 138 -9.75 -2.23 -0.89
C ASN A 138 -9.61 -3.58 -0.19
N LYS A 139 -10.42 -4.57 -0.57
CA LYS A 139 -10.23 -5.94 -0.10
C LYS A 139 -9.03 -6.58 -0.80
N PRO A 140 -8.30 -7.47 -0.16
CA PRO A 140 -8.50 -8.01 1.19
C PRO A 140 -7.81 -7.18 2.29
N MET A 141 -7.13 -6.09 1.96
CA MET A 141 -6.40 -5.29 2.95
C MET A 141 -7.35 -4.70 3.98
N LEU A 142 -8.47 -4.15 3.51
CA LEU A 142 -9.53 -3.65 4.38
C LEU A 142 -10.51 -4.80 4.64
N GLN A 143 -10.63 -5.21 5.91
CA GLN A 143 -11.44 -6.36 6.29
C GLN A 143 -12.81 -5.99 6.83
N HIS A 144 -13.00 -4.74 7.23
CA HIS A 144 -14.26 -4.22 7.75
C HIS A 144 -14.40 -2.74 7.38
N PRO A 145 -15.61 -2.30 6.95
CA PRO A 145 -15.79 -0.91 6.50
C PRO A 145 -15.46 0.16 7.56
N ASP A 146 -15.58 -0.19 8.84
CA ASP A 146 -15.34 0.76 9.93
C ASP A 146 -13.89 0.76 10.43
N ARG A 147 -13.02 -0.09 9.86
CA ARG A 147 -11.63 -0.22 10.31
C ARG A 147 -10.67 0.58 9.47
N ILE A 148 -11.04 1.78 9.10
CA ILE A 148 -10.13 2.73 8.46
C ILE A 148 -9.46 3.58 9.54
N TYR A 149 -8.27 4.11 9.23
CA TYR A 149 -7.49 4.90 10.18
C TYR A 149 -6.86 6.11 9.49
N PRO A 150 -6.64 7.21 10.22
CA PRO A 150 -5.98 8.39 9.65
C PRO A 150 -4.61 8.03 9.08
N GLY A 151 -4.30 8.56 7.91
CA GLY A 151 -3.06 8.28 7.20
C GLY A 151 -3.11 7.08 6.27
N GLN A 152 -4.16 6.26 6.34
CA GLN A 152 -4.35 5.14 5.43
C GLN A 152 -4.68 5.66 4.04
N ASN A 153 -4.01 5.13 3.02
CA ASN A 153 -4.39 5.37 1.64
C ASN A 153 -5.39 4.32 1.18
N LEU A 154 -6.45 4.77 0.57
CA LEU A 154 -7.50 3.91 0.02
C LEU A 154 -7.58 4.08 -1.48
N ARG A 155 -7.93 3.00 -2.15
CA ARG A 155 -8.21 2.99 -3.58
C ARG A 155 -9.67 3.40 -3.78
N ILE A 156 -9.90 4.42 -4.62
CA ILE A 156 -11.24 4.92 -4.96
C ILE A 156 -11.47 4.60 -6.43
N PRO A 157 -12.21 3.53 -6.74
CA PRO A 157 -12.44 3.14 -8.14
C PRO A 157 -13.28 4.18 -8.86
N PRO A 158 -13.18 4.26 -10.20
CA PRO A 158 -14.02 5.17 -11.00
C PRO A 158 -15.51 4.85 -10.81
N LYS A 159 -16.31 5.87 -10.97
CA LYS A 159 -17.77 5.76 -10.84
C LYS A 159 -18.38 4.88 -11.93
#